data_71ab193bc4f0f4fc392cb79eb3dc03ba
#
_entry.id   71ab193bc4f0f4fc392cb79eb3dc03ba
#
_cell.length_a   1.000
_cell.length_b   1.000
_cell.length_c   1.000
_cell.angle_alpha   90.00
_cell.angle_beta   90.00
_cell.angle_gamma   90.00
#
_symmetry.space_group_name_H-M   'P 1'
#
loop_
_entity.id
_entity.type
_entity.pdbx_description
1 polymer ?
#
loop_
_entity_poly.entity_id
_entity_poly.type
_entity_poly.pdbx_seq_one_letter_code
_entity_poly.pdbx_strand_id
1 'polypeptide(L)'
;MNVFFSRLPCIGLLNRGQRNIRFLTNTTTPSNWNKVVSDAEKIVGYPTSFMSMRCLLSDELSNVAMHVRKLVGTKHPLLNTARGFVYESRNNLQMRGLVVLLMSKAAGPSQHTTSDLISQDMVSGIYPSQRNLAEITELIHTAFLVHRGIVNLKEWTNSDGTLKDMQFGNKMAVLSGDFLLANACTGLAQLNNTKAVELISSAIGDLVQGIYHEMPNHLEDNSLGDDITMVTWEEQMFLSHGALLAKSCQAAMELAKHDKEAQGLAYKYGRHLSLGHKLNSELQPFIKSSSTDPVTFSLNSAPVIFHRQTVGQEKWHHQLQQAKTIGRQIDYTKLRSTIKLEDGVTSTMDLCHYHSSKALESIQSFPSSEARSALENIASAVTKF
;
A
#
# COMPACT_ATOMS: atom_id res chain seq x y z
N MET A 1 27.03 -1.16 31.83
CA MET A 1 26.32 -0.51 32.93
C MET A 1 24.83 -0.80 32.72
N ASN A 2 24.36 -1.85 33.38
CA ASN A 2 22.97 -2.24 33.44
C ASN A 2 22.26 -1.32 34.44
N VAL A 3 21.22 -0.63 33.99
CA VAL A 3 20.05 -0.20 34.77
C VAL A 3 19.18 0.64 33.79
N PHE A 4 18.08 0.09 33.33
CA PHE A 4 16.83 0.78 32.92
C PHE A 4 15.93 -0.18 32.10
N PHE A 5 15.65 -1.34 32.69
CA PHE A 5 14.53 -2.18 32.27
C PHE A 5 13.72 -2.58 33.50
N SER A 6 13.00 -1.62 34.07
CA SER A 6 11.92 -1.95 35.01
C SER A 6 11.06 -0.71 35.22
N ARG A 7 9.96 -0.63 34.51
CA ARG A 7 8.66 -0.02 34.85
C ARG A 7 7.86 0.35 33.59
N LEU A 8 7.30 -0.68 32.94
CA LEU A 8 6.06 -0.47 32.21
C LEU A 8 4.93 -0.73 33.18
N PRO A 9 4.03 0.23 33.46
CA PRO A 9 2.85 -0.04 34.24
C PRO A 9 1.91 -0.90 33.40
N CYS A 10 1.57 -2.08 33.92
CA CYS A 10 0.47 -2.89 33.45
C CYS A 10 -0.78 -2.02 33.33
N ILE A 11 -1.30 -1.88 32.13
CA ILE A 11 -2.62 -1.32 31.90
C ILE A 11 -3.62 -2.32 32.48
N GLY A 12 -4.07 -2.05 33.71
CA GLY A 12 -5.11 -2.78 34.38
C GLY A 12 -6.39 -2.71 33.56
N LEU A 13 -6.85 -3.86 33.16
CA LEU A 13 -8.13 -4.11 32.54
C LEU A 13 -9.25 -3.63 33.45
N LEU A 14 -10.00 -2.64 33.02
CA LEU A 14 -11.32 -2.35 33.57
C LEU A 14 -12.28 -3.47 33.14
N ASN A 15 -12.43 -4.42 34.06
CA ASN A 15 -13.42 -5.46 33.98
C ASN A 15 -14.67 -4.97 34.73
N ARG A 16 -15.72 -4.54 33.99
CA ARG A 16 -17.12 -4.57 34.45
C ARG A 16 -18.06 -4.31 33.26
N GLY A 17 -18.83 -5.33 32.93
CA GLY A 17 -19.95 -5.23 31.98
C GLY A 17 -19.99 -6.40 31.01
N GLN A 18 -20.25 -7.61 31.50
CA GLN A 18 -20.60 -8.76 30.66
C GLN A 18 -21.84 -8.43 29.82
N ARG A 19 -21.65 -8.15 28.53
CA ARG A 19 -22.60 -8.53 27.51
C ARG A 19 -21.84 -9.42 26.55
N ASN A 20 -22.28 -10.68 26.42
CA ASN A 20 -21.78 -11.71 25.55
C ASN A 20 -21.82 -11.23 24.09
N ILE A 21 -20.77 -10.56 23.65
CA ILE A 21 -20.44 -10.48 22.24
C ILE A 21 -19.59 -11.72 21.96
N ARG A 22 -20.24 -12.77 21.48
CA ARG A 22 -19.55 -13.89 20.84
C ARG A 22 -18.74 -13.30 19.68
N PHE A 23 -17.47 -13.02 19.92
CA PHE A 23 -16.50 -12.96 18.84
C PHE A 23 -16.48 -14.36 18.22
N LEU A 24 -17.16 -14.51 17.10
CA LEU A 24 -16.89 -15.59 16.18
C LEU A 24 -15.42 -15.44 15.79
N THR A 25 -14.56 -16.17 16.48
CA THR A 25 -13.23 -16.48 16.01
C THR A 25 -13.41 -17.35 14.77
N ASN A 26 -13.65 -16.71 13.62
CA ASN A 26 -13.40 -17.34 12.36
C ASN A 26 -11.90 -17.61 12.33
N THR A 27 -11.53 -18.85 12.66
CA THR A 27 -10.26 -19.44 12.30
C THR A 27 -10.27 -19.62 10.78
N THR A 28 -10.25 -18.50 10.05
CA THR A 28 -9.93 -18.53 8.64
C THR A 28 -8.47 -18.97 8.57
N THR A 29 -8.22 -20.10 7.90
CA THR A 29 -6.88 -20.48 7.45
C THR A 29 -6.21 -19.22 6.91
N PRO A 30 -4.99 -18.87 7.39
CA PRO A 30 -4.33 -17.66 6.95
C PRO A 30 -4.30 -17.68 5.43
N SER A 31 -4.73 -16.59 4.79
CA SER A 31 -4.71 -16.50 3.33
C SER A 31 -3.31 -16.84 2.86
N ASN A 32 -3.20 -17.52 1.70
CA ASN A 32 -1.91 -17.91 1.14
C ASN A 32 -0.93 -16.72 1.09
N TRP A 33 -1.44 -15.52 0.90
CA TRP A 33 -0.70 -14.26 0.95
C TRP A 33 -0.02 -14.00 2.31
N ASN A 34 -0.75 -14.10 3.42
CA ASN A 34 -0.20 -13.88 4.75
C ASN A 34 0.93 -14.86 5.09
N LYS A 35 0.81 -16.09 4.61
CA LYS A 35 1.87 -17.09 4.77
C LYS A 35 3.12 -16.70 3.98
N VAL A 36 2.96 -16.30 2.72
CA VAL A 36 4.08 -15.87 1.85
C VAL A 36 4.82 -14.68 2.45
N VAL A 37 4.10 -13.67 2.96
CA VAL A 37 4.71 -12.51 3.62
C VAL A 37 5.43 -12.91 4.90
N SER A 38 4.80 -13.74 5.76
CA SER A 38 5.42 -14.19 7.02
C SER A 38 6.69 -15.01 6.79
N ASP A 39 6.71 -15.86 5.76
CA ASP A 39 7.90 -16.65 5.42
C ASP A 39 9.01 -15.77 4.85
N ALA A 40 8.65 -14.75 4.07
CA ALA A 40 9.59 -13.76 3.54
C ALA A 40 10.23 -12.91 4.66
N GLU A 41 9.47 -12.52 5.69
CA GLU A 41 10.00 -11.79 6.86
C GLU A 41 11.06 -12.60 7.62
N LYS A 42 10.87 -13.91 7.75
CA LYS A 42 11.87 -14.81 8.38
C LYS A 42 13.18 -14.83 7.60
N ILE A 43 13.10 -14.83 6.27
CA ILE A 43 14.28 -14.84 5.40
C ILE A 43 15.11 -13.56 5.56
N VAL A 44 14.44 -12.42 5.67
CA VAL A 44 15.10 -11.12 5.88
C VAL A 44 15.74 -11.04 7.28
N GLY A 45 15.13 -11.73 8.27
CA GLY A 45 15.59 -11.69 9.66
C GLY A 45 15.36 -10.34 10.35
N TYR A 46 14.45 -9.53 9.80
CA TYR A 46 14.08 -8.21 10.32
C TYR A 46 12.55 -8.10 10.32
N PRO A 47 11.89 -7.93 11.47
CA PRO A 47 10.44 -7.81 11.52
C PRO A 47 10.00 -6.49 10.89
N THR A 48 9.43 -6.55 9.69
CA THR A 48 8.98 -5.37 8.94
C THR A 48 7.82 -4.67 9.64
N SER A 49 7.00 -5.41 10.39
CA SER A 49 5.98 -4.84 11.28
C SER A 49 6.56 -3.88 12.35
N PHE A 50 7.86 -3.98 12.62
CA PHE A 50 8.55 -3.11 13.55
C PHE A 50 8.95 -1.75 12.94
N MET A 51 9.08 -1.68 11.60
CA MET A 51 9.51 -0.45 10.92
C MET A 51 8.53 0.69 11.14
N SER A 52 7.27 0.47 10.83
CA SER A 52 6.23 1.49 11.06
C SER A 52 5.93 1.71 12.53
N MET A 53 5.98 0.63 13.35
CA MET A 53 5.74 0.74 14.78
C MET A 53 6.86 1.49 15.49
N ARG A 54 8.12 1.37 15.08
CA ARG A 54 9.26 2.11 15.64
C ARG A 54 9.09 3.61 15.44
N CYS A 55 8.56 4.03 14.31
CA CYS A 55 8.23 5.42 14.04
C CYS A 55 7.00 5.89 14.84
N LEU A 56 5.99 5.02 15.01
CA LEU A 56 4.79 5.32 15.77
C LEU A 56 5.02 5.32 17.29
N LEU A 57 6.09 4.69 17.77
CA LEU A 57 6.48 4.65 19.19
C LEU A 57 7.47 5.76 19.57
N SER A 58 7.85 6.66 18.66
CA SER A 58 8.60 7.84 19.04
C SER A 58 7.77 8.72 19.99
N ASP A 59 8.43 9.40 20.93
CA ASP A 59 7.77 10.23 21.94
C ASP A 59 6.87 11.30 21.30
N GLU A 60 7.26 11.83 20.14
CA GLU A 60 6.50 12.80 19.38
C GLU A 60 5.19 12.23 18.83
N LEU A 61 5.21 10.98 18.35
CA LEU A 61 4.00 10.30 17.88
C LEU A 61 3.14 9.74 19.00
N SER A 62 3.69 9.52 20.19
CA SER A 62 2.89 9.23 21.39
C SER A 62 1.91 10.36 21.71
N ASN A 63 2.31 11.62 21.46
CA ASN A 63 1.43 12.77 21.56
C ASN A 63 0.32 12.73 20.49
N VAL A 64 0.66 12.35 19.26
CA VAL A 64 -0.32 12.17 18.17
C VAL A 64 -1.32 11.07 18.52
N ALA A 65 -0.85 9.92 19.03
CA ALA A 65 -1.71 8.81 19.45
C ALA A 65 -2.71 9.23 20.57
N MET A 66 -2.27 10.05 21.52
CA MET A 66 -3.18 10.62 22.55
C MET A 66 -4.24 11.52 21.93
N HIS A 67 -3.90 12.31 20.91
CA HIS A 67 -4.85 13.18 20.23
C HIS A 67 -5.82 12.37 19.33
N VAL A 68 -5.35 11.32 18.66
CA VAL A 68 -6.19 10.43 17.85
C VAL A 68 -7.23 9.69 18.72
N ARG A 69 -6.95 9.44 20.00
CA ARG A 69 -7.93 8.88 20.94
C ARG A 69 -9.20 9.73 21.09
N LYS A 70 -9.12 11.05 20.89
CA LYS A 70 -10.28 11.95 20.94
C LYS A 70 -11.28 11.70 19.80
N LEU A 71 -10.84 11.04 18.73
CA LEU A 71 -11.67 10.67 17.59
C LEU A 71 -12.42 9.33 17.80
N VAL A 72 -12.17 8.65 18.94
CA VAL A 72 -12.85 7.38 19.25
C VAL A 72 -14.35 7.62 19.38
N GLY A 73 -15.14 6.89 18.61
CA GLY A 73 -16.59 7.08 18.50
C GLY A 73 -17.04 7.80 17.24
N THR A 74 -16.10 8.35 16.46
CA THR A 74 -16.36 8.93 15.13
C THR A 74 -16.03 7.93 14.02
N LYS A 75 -16.45 8.21 12.78
CA LYS A 75 -16.08 7.44 11.60
C LYS A 75 -14.91 8.07 10.82
N HIS A 76 -14.11 8.92 11.45
CA HIS A 76 -12.99 9.57 10.77
C HIS A 76 -11.99 8.52 10.25
N PRO A 77 -11.59 8.57 8.95
CA PRO A 77 -10.71 7.57 8.32
C PRO A 77 -9.36 7.39 9.02
N LEU A 78 -8.82 8.42 9.66
CA LEU A 78 -7.59 8.35 10.44
C LEU A 78 -7.65 7.27 11.52
N LEU A 79 -8.81 7.01 12.13
CA LEU A 79 -8.98 5.90 13.07
C LEU A 79 -8.86 4.53 12.42
N ASN A 80 -9.40 4.39 11.21
CA ASN A 80 -9.29 3.14 10.47
C ASN A 80 -7.84 2.90 10.05
N THR A 81 -7.15 3.93 9.58
CA THR A 81 -5.71 3.87 9.27
C THR A 81 -4.90 3.48 10.51
N ALA A 82 -5.15 4.12 11.66
CA ALA A 82 -4.48 3.78 12.92
C ALA A 82 -4.79 2.35 13.39
N ARG A 83 -6.02 1.88 13.24
CA ARG A 83 -6.40 0.48 13.52
C ARG A 83 -5.69 -0.49 12.59
N GLY A 84 -5.61 -0.18 11.30
CA GLY A 84 -4.89 -0.98 10.32
C GLY A 84 -3.43 -1.23 10.73
N PHE A 85 -2.74 -0.21 11.24
CA PHE A 85 -1.36 -0.36 11.74
C PHE A 85 -1.24 -1.23 12.99
N VAL A 86 -2.24 -1.23 13.88
CA VAL A 86 -2.19 -1.98 15.14
C VAL A 86 -2.72 -3.41 15.00
N TYR A 87 -3.81 -3.60 14.28
CA TYR A 87 -4.52 -4.89 14.22
C TYR A 87 -4.29 -5.65 12.92
N GLU A 88 -4.01 -4.96 11.83
CA GLU A 88 -3.81 -5.55 10.50
C GLU A 88 -2.34 -5.53 10.06
N SER A 89 -1.42 -5.43 11.01
CA SER A 89 0.04 -5.44 10.74
C SER A 89 0.50 -6.64 9.91
N ARG A 90 -0.32 -7.68 9.79
CA ARG A 90 -0.11 -8.85 8.92
C ARG A 90 -0.71 -8.71 7.52
N ASN A 91 -1.50 -7.66 7.25
CA ASN A 91 -2.21 -7.48 6.00
C ASN A 91 -1.68 -6.26 5.22
N ASN A 92 -0.72 -6.50 4.32
CA ASN A 92 -0.41 -5.67 3.12
C ASN A 92 0.09 -4.22 3.30
N LEU A 93 -0.04 -3.57 4.44
CA LEU A 93 0.34 -2.15 4.57
C LEU A 93 1.86 -1.94 4.62
N GLN A 94 2.63 -2.93 5.06
CA GLN A 94 4.08 -2.81 5.34
C GLN A 94 4.96 -3.67 4.42
N MET A 95 4.46 -4.03 3.25
CA MET A 95 5.16 -4.93 2.33
C MET A 95 6.27 -4.24 1.53
N ARG A 96 6.23 -2.92 1.39
CA ARG A 96 7.18 -2.20 0.54
C ARG A 96 8.60 -2.29 1.07
N GLY A 97 8.79 -2.04 2.35
CA GLY A 97 10.09 -2.21 3.01
C GLY A 97 10.59 -3.65 2.98
N LEU A 98 9.70 -4.63 3.16
CA LEU A 98 10.04 -6.04 3.03
C LEU A 98 10.57 -6.37 1.62
N VAL A 99 9.89 -5.90 0.58
CA VAL A 99 10.33 -6.12 -0.82
C VAL A 99 11.68 -5.45 -1.08
N VAL A 100 11.91 -4.24 -0.56
CA VAL A 100 13.21 -3.54 -0.67
C VAL A 100 14.32 -4.35 0.01
N LEU A 101 14.07 -4.91 1.19
CA LEU A 101 15.03 -5.75 1.91
C LEU A 101 15.31 -7.08 1.20
N LEU A 102 14.26 -7.74 0.69
CA LEU A 102 14.41 -8.97 -0.09
C LEU A 102 15.17 -8.72 -1.38
N MET A 103 14.90 -7.61 -2.07
CA MET A 103 15.62 -7.22 -3.29
C MET A 103 17.10 -6.98 -2.98
N SER A 104 17.39 -6.26 -1.89
CA SER A 104 18.76 -6.04 -1.42
C SER A 104 19.49 -7.35 -1.14
N LYS A 105 18.84 -8.29 -0.44
CA LYS A 105 19.39 -9.59 -0.09
C LYS A 105 19.56 -10.51 -1.30
N ALA A 106 18.59 -10.49 -2.23
CA ALA A 106 18.63 -11.31 -3.44
C ALA A 106 19.75 -10.88 -4.40
N ALA A 107 19.98 -9.59 -4.52
CA ALA A 107 21.08 -9.05 -5.33
C ALA A 107 22.47 -9.36 -4.71
N GLY A 108 22.54 -9.42 -3.38
CA GLY A 108 23.80 -9.62 -2.68
C GLY A 108 24.79 -8.45 -2.84
N PRO A 109 26.07 -8.63 -2.54
CA PRO A 109 27.11 -7.61 -2.71
C PRO A 109 27.43 -7.41 -4.20
N SER A 110 27.63 -6.16 -4.60
CA SER A 110 28.08 -5.83 -5.96
C SER A 110 29.52 -6.33 -6.21
N GLN A 111 29.81 -6.65 -7.47
CA GLN A 111 31.18 -6.95 -7.91
C GLN A 111 32.12 -5.72 -7.81
N HIS A 112 31.57 -4.51 -7.80
CA HIS A 112 32.28 -3.24 -7.67
C HIS A 112 32.22 -2.73 -6.23
N THR A 113 32.77 -3.51 -5.29
CA THR A 113 32.80 -3.11 -3.88
C THR A 113 33.78 -1.93 -3.71
N THR A 114 33.26 -0.78 -3.28
CA THR A 114 34.05 0.41 -2.96
C THR A 114 34.48 0.41 -1.50
N SER A 115 35.54 1.19 -1.17
CA SER A 115 36.00 1.36 0.23
C SER A 115 34.87 1.76 1.17
N ASP A 116 33.91 2.56 0.71
CA ASP A 116 32.76 3.03 1.48
C ASP A 116 31.79 1.89 1.84
N LEU A 117 31.67 0.88 0.97
CA LEU A 117 30.84 -0.31 1.25
C LEU A 117 31.56 -1.30 2.17
N ILE A 118 32.90 -1.40 2.07
CA ILE A 118 33.71 -2.26 2.96
C ILE A 118 33.62 -1.78 4.42
N SER A 119 33.45 -0.47 4.62
CA SER A 119 33.28 0.12 5.96
C SER A 119 31.87 -0.10 6.57
N GLN A 120 30.91 -0.56 5.79
CA GLN A 120 29.56 -0.86 6.28
C GLN A 120 29.45 -2.33 6.67
N ASP A 121 29.19 -2.58 7.95
CA ASP A 121 28.94 -3.93 8.45
C ASP A 121 27.62 -4.49 7.89
N MET A 122 27.72 -5.40 6.93
CA MET A 122 26.56 -6.12 6.41
C MET A 122 25.96 -7.03 7.49
N VAL A 123 24.65 -6.93 7.69
CA VAL A 123 23.94 -7.84 8.58
C VAL A 123 22.94 -8.65 7.76
N SER A 124 23.09 -9.96 7.77
CA SER A 124 22.25 -10.91 6.99
C SER A 124 22.27 -10.66 5.48
N GLY A 125 23.37 -10.12 4.93
CA GLY A 125 23.51 -9.83 3.50
C GLY A 125 22.90 -8.51 3.05
N ILE A 126 22.56 -7.60 3.97
CA ILE A 126 21.92 -6.30 3.68
C ILE A 126 22.75 -5.19 4.31
N TYR A 127 23.06 -4.13 3.55
CA TYR A 127 23.77 -2.97 4.05
C TYR A 127 22.89 -2.10 4.96
N PRO A 128 23.45 -1.42 5.99
CA PRO A 128 22.71 -0.47 6.83
C PRO A 128 21.98 0.59 6.02
N SER A 129 22.60 1.12 4.96
CA SER A 129 21.97 2.10 4.06
C SER A 129 20.71 1.57 3.35
N GLN A 130 20.72 0.28 2.94
CA GLN A 130 19.53 -0.36 2.34
C GLN A 130 18.42 -0.60 3.36
N ARG A 131 18.77 -0.88 4.63
CA ARG A 131 17.79 -0.99 5.71
C ARG A 131 17.14 0.35 6.01
N ASN A 132 17.94 1.39 6.12
CA ASN A 132 17.42 2.75 6.31
C ASN A 132 16.50 3.14 5.15
N LEU A 133 16.86 2.79 3.91
CA LEU A 133 15.99 3.03 2.75
C LEU A 133 14.66 2.28 2.86
N ALA A 134 14.64 1.04 3.33
CA ALA A 134 13.41 0.29 3.53
C ALA A 134 12.51 0.95 4.59
N GLU A 135 13.09 1.43 5.69
CA GLU A 135 12.37 2.21 6.71
C GLU A 135 11.82 3.52 6.14
N ILE A 136 12.61 4.27 5.38
CA ILE A 136 12.21 5.51 4.70
C ILE A 136 11.03 5.24 3.74
N THR A 137 11.09 4.15 2.99
CA THR A 137 10.03 3.75 2.06
C THR A 137 8.70 3.52 2.79
N GLU A 138 8.73 2.84 3.93
CA GLU A 138 7.54 2.63 4.76
C GLU A 138 7.04 3.92 5.40
N LEU A 139 7.94 4.81 5.85
CA LEU A 139 7.58 6.13 6.38
C LEU A 139 6.80 6.96 5.36
N ILE A 140 7.32 7.05 4.13
CA ILE A 140 6.67 7.78 3.05
C ILE A 140 5.30 7.18 2.76
N HIS A 141 5.23 5.85 2.63
CA HIS A 141 3.95 5.19 2.38
C HIS A 141 2.93 5.44 3.49
N THR A 142 3.35 5.33 4.74
CA THR A 142 2.51 5.61 5.92
C THR A 142 2.00 7.04 5.93
N ALA A 143 2.87 8.01 5.63
CA ALA A 143 2.49 9.42 5.53
C ALA A 143 1.38 9.64 4.49
N PHE A 144 1.51 9.03 3.32
CA PHE A 144 0.48 9.10 2.27
C PHE A 144 -0.83 8.45 2.67
N LEU A 145 -0.80 7.30 3.36
CA LEU A 145 -2.02 6.67 3.89
C LEU A 145 -2.72 7.55 4.92
N VAL A 146 -1.95 8.23 5.77
CA VAL A 146 -2.49 9.19 6.75
C VAL A 146 -3.11 10.40 6.05
N HIS A 147 -2.44 10.98 5.06
CA HIS A 147 -2.95 12.12 4.28
C HIS A 147 -4.22 11.78 3.50
N ARG A 148 -4.34 10.57 2.97
CA ARG A 148 -5.58 10.08 2.33
C ARG A 148 -6.77 9.97 3.30
N GLY A 149 -6.51 9.97 4.59
CA GLY A 149 -7.54 9.98 5.63
C GLY A 149 -8.21 11.35 5.85
N ILE A 150 -7.89 12.39 5.07
CA ILE A 150 -8.51 13.71 5.15
C ILE A 150 -9.94 13.63 4.56
N VAL A 151 -10.91 14.09 5.32
CA VAL A 151 -12.34 14.04 4.98
C VAL A 151 -12.78 15.34 4.31
N ASN A 152 -13.58 15.25 3.24
CA ASN A 152 -14.26 16.39 2.66
C ASN A 152 -15.42 16.84 3.58
N LEU A 153 -15.25 17.96 4.25
CA LEU A 153 -16.24 18.48 5.19
C LEU A 153 -17.54 18.97 4.54
N LYS A 154 -17.60 19.12 3.21
CA LYS A 154 -18.83 19.46 2.49
C LYS A 154 -19.74 18.24 2.29
N GLU A 155 -19.18 17.05 2.28
CA GLU A 155 -19.89 15.78 2.09
C GLU A 155 -20.18 15.06 3.42
N TRP A 156 -19.72 15.65 4.53
CA TRP A 156 -19.86 15.07 5.86
C TRP A 156 -21.31 15.06 6.32
N THR A 157 -21.67 14.02 7.08
CA THR A 157 -22.98 13.86 7.72
C THR A 157 -22.87 13.74 9.23
N ASN A 158 -23.90 14.17 9.96
CA ASN A 158 -23.91 14.09 11.43
C ASN A 158 -23.79 12.65 11.98
N SER A 159 -24.08 11.63 11.15
CA SER A 159 -23.93 10.22 11.51
C SER A 159 -22.46 9.77 11.62
N ASP A 160 -21.52 10.56 11.12
CA ASP A 160 -20.10 10.22 11.07
C ASP A 160 -19.29 10.81 12.24
N GLY A 161 -19.93 11.69 13.01
CA GLY A 161 -19.34 12.39 14.14
C GLY A 161 -19.64 13.89 14.13
N THR A 162 -19.13 14.67 15.08
CA THR A 162 -19.34 16.12 15.07
C THR A 162 -18.42 16.81 14.05
N LEU A 163 -18.84 17.95 13.52
CA LEU A 163 -18.00 18.75 12.59
C LEU A 163 -16.64 19.10 13.23
N LYS A 164 -16.65 19.42 14.54
CA LYS A 164 -15.42 19.72 15.29
C LYS A 164 -14.45 18.53 15.32
N ASP A 165 -14.97 17.32 15.49
CA ASP A 165 -14.15 16.11 15.51
C ASP A 165 -13.57 15.83 14.12
N MET A 166 -14.34 16.03 13.04
CA MET A 166 -13.86 15.88 11.68
C MET A 166 -12.79 16.91 11.32
N GLN A 167 -12.97 18.19 11.70
CA GLN A 167 -11.96 19.22 11.53
C GLN A 167 -10.68 18.91 12.32
N PHE A 168 -10.84 18.44 13.55
CA PHE A 168 -9.72 18.04 14.38
C PHE A 168 -8.99 16.83 13.78
N GLY A 169 -9.72 15.81 13.30
CA GLY A 169 -9.15 14.64 12.62
C GLY A 169 -8.36 15.01 11.38
N ASN A 170 -8.90 15.90 10.53
CA ASN A 170 -8.19 16.42 9.35
C ASN A 170 -6.89 17.13 9.74
N LYS A 171 -6.94 17.98 10.77
CA LYS A 171 -5.72 18.65 11.28
C LYS A 171 -4.68 17.63 11.75
N MET A 172 -5.10 16.58 12.46
CA MET A 172 -4.19 15.53 12.92
C MET A 172 -3.63 14.72 11.75
N ALA A 173 -4.42 14.43 10.73
CA ALA A 173 -3.96 13.72 9.54
C ALA A 173 -2.86 14.51 8.81
N VAL A 174 -3.06 15.82 8.58
CA VAL A 174 -2.04 16.68 7.95
C VAL A 174 -0.75 16.70 8.77
N LEU A 175 -0.84 17.07 10.05
CA LEU A 175 0.35 17.25 10.89
C LEU A 175 1.12 15.93 11.11
N SER A 176 0.42 14.81 11.24
CA SER A 176 1.07 13.50 11.40
C SER A 176 1.75 13.04 10.12
N GLY A 177 1.12 13.22 8.97
CA GLY A 177 1.72 12.89 7.68
C GLY A 177 2.94 13.74 7.37
N ASP A 178 2.86 15.06 7.64
CA ASP A 178 4.00 15.98 7.46
C ASP A 178 5.18 15.61 8.36
N PHE A 179 4.91 15.23 9.61
CA PHE A 179 5.94 14.75 10.53
C PHE A 179 6.64 13.48 10.00
N LEU A 180 5.89 12.52 9.48
CA LEU A 180 6.46 11.30 8.88
C LEU A 180 7.31 11.61 7.65
N LEU A 181 6.86 12.53 6.78
CA LEU A 181 7.63 12.96 5.61
C LEU A 181 8.91 13.71 6.02
N ALA A 182 8.86 14.56 7.04
CA ALA A 182 10.05 15.23 7.55
C ALA A 182 11.10 14.22 8.08
N ASN A 183 10.67 13.19 8.79
CA ASN A 183 11.55 12.10 9.23
C ASN A 183 12.12 11.32 8.04
N ALA A 184 11.33 11.05 7.02
CA ALA A 184 11.81 10.42 5.80
C ALA A 184 12.89 11.29 5.10
N CYS A 185 12.68 12.61 5.02
CA CYS A 185 13.69 13.53 4.48
C CYS A 185 14.99 13.52 5.27
N THR A 186 14.90 13.49 6.60
CA THR A 186 16.09 13.37 7.47
C THR A 186 16.82 12.05 7.20
N GLY A 187 16.09 10.93 7.13
CA GLY A 187 16.66 9.63 6.79
C GLY A 187 17.32 9.61 5.41
N LEU A 188 16.69 10.22 4.40
CA LEU A 188 17.26 10.34 3.05
C LEU A 188 18.58 11.13 3.06
N ALA A 189 18.67 12.22 3.80
CA ALA A 189 19.88 13.01 3.93
C ALA A 189 21.01 12.17 4.55
N GLN A 190 20.70 11.33 5.53
CA GLN A 190 21.67 10.45 6.20
C GLN A 190 22.20 9.31 5.31
N LEU A 191 21.53 8.98 4.20
CA LEU A 191 22.06 7.98 3.24
C LEU A 191 23.31 8.47 2.50
N ASN A 192 23.59 9.78 2.50
CA ASN A 192 24.73 10.39 1.81
C ASN A 192 24.89 9.95 0.34
N ASN A 193 23.75 9.69 -0.34
CA ASN A 193 23.71 9.30 -1.75
C ASN A 193 22.69 10.16 -2.50
N THR A 194 23.20 11.12 -3.28
CA THR A 194 22.36 12.09 -4.00
C THR A 194 21.45 11.43 -5.01
N LYS A 195 21.88 10.31 -5.63
CA LYS A 195 21.07 9.58 -6.59
C LYS A 195 19.89 8.87 -5.94
N ALA A 196 20.09 8.27 -4.77
CA ALA A 196 19.01 7.69 -3.99
C ALA A 196 18.01 8.78 -3.53
N VAL A 197 18.51 9.95 -3.10
CA VAL A 197 17.66 11.10 -2.74
C VAL A 197 16.83 11.56 -3.95
N GLU A 198 17.45 11.69 -5.14
CA GLU A 198 16.74 12.06 -6.37
C GLU A 198 15.63 11.07 -6.70
N LEU A 199 15.92 9.76 -6.68
CA LEU A 199 14.94 8.70 -6.96
C LEU A 199 13.75 8.75 -6.01
N ILE A 200 13.99 8.83 -4.71
CA ILE A 200 12.92 8.81 -3.72
C ILE A 200 12.13 10.11 -3.69
N SER A 201 12.80 11.26 -3.83
CA SER A 201 12.10 12.55 -3.93
C SER A 201 11.21 12.61 -5.16
N SER A 202 11.68 12.07 -6.31
CA SER A 202 10.84 11.97 -7.51
C SER A 202 9.67 10.99 -7.32
N ALA A 203 9.83 9.94 -6.50
CA ALA A 203 8.72 9.04 -6.16
C ALA A 203 7.65 9.74 -5.31
N ILE A 204 8.05 10.62 -4.39
CA ILE A 204 7.11 11.46 -3.64
C ILE A 204 6.32 12.37 -4.58
N GLY A 205 6.99 12.99 -5.55
CA GLY A 205 6.34 13.80 -6.58
C GLY A 205 5.30 13.00 -7.38
N ASP A 206 5.67 11.80 -7.83
CA ASP A 206 4.76 10.89 -8.54
C ASP A 206 3.52 10.55 -7.70
N LEU A 207 3.71 10.22 -6.41
CA LEU A 207 2.60 9.91 -5.50
C LEU A 207 1.63 11.08 -5.36
N VAL A 208 2.14 12.31 -5.22
CA VAL A 208 1.31 13.53 -5.15
C VAL A 208 0.53 13.71 -6.45
N GLN A 209 1.22 13.58 -7.60
CA GLN A 209 0.57 13.66 -8.91
C GLN A 209 -0.51 12.59 -9.08
N GLY A 210 -0.24 11.35 -8.66
CA GLY A 210 -1.21 10.25 -8.69
C GLY A 210 -2.47 10.54 -7.86
N ILE A 211 -2.33 11.17 -6.69
CA ILE A 211 -3.48 11.57 -5.86
C ILE A 211 -4.34 12.63 -6.56
N TYR A 212 -3.74 13.60 -7.25
CA TYR A 212 -4.51 14.58 -8.02
C TYR A 212 -5.36 13.93 -9.11
N HIS A 213 -4.88 12.88 -9.74
CA HIS A 213 -5.65 12.13 -10.74
C HIS A 213 -6.76 11.27 -10.12
N GLU A 214 -6.63 10.86 -8.86
CA GLU A 214 -7.67 10.11 -8.15
C GLU A 214 -8.81 11.01 -7.63
N MET A 215 -8.56 12.33 -7.47
CA MET A 215 -9.60 13.26 -7.03
C MET A 215 -10.61 13.47 -8.15
N PRO A 216 -11.93 13.30 -7.89
CA PRO A 216 -12.94 13.64 -8.88
C PRO A 216 -12.82 15.14 -9.19
N ASN A 217 -12.61 15.45 -10.45
CA ASN A 217 -12.67 16.82 -10.93
C ASN A 217 -14.07 17.36 -10.60
N HIS A 218 -14.10 18.28 -9.62
CA HIS A 218 -15.22 19.10 -9.17
C HIS A 218 -16.65 18.77 -9.66
N LEU A 219 -17.47 18.55 -8.69
CA LEU A 219 -18.88 18.86 -8.39
C LEU A 219 -19.88 19.24 -9.52
N GLU A 220 -19.47 19.57 -10.73
CA GLU A 220 -20.35 19.98 -11.82
C GLU A 220 -20.31 19.04 -13.03
N ASP A 221 -19.29 18.24 -13.18
CA ASP A 221 -19.21 17.29 -14.27
C ASP A 221 -19.67 15.90 -13.82
N ASN A 222 -20.95 15.60 -14.07
CA ASN A 222 -21.47 14.23 -14.12
C ASN A 222 -20.91 13.45 -15.34
N SER A 223 -19.81 13.89 -15.94
CA SER A 223 -19.02 13.09 -16.85
C SER A 223 -18.33 12.02 -16.00
N LEU A 224 -19.07 10.96 -15.77
CA LEU A 224 -18.55 9.65 -15.42
C LEU A 224 -17.33 9.45 -16.30
N GLY A 225 -16.14 9.36 -15.72
CA GLY A 225 -14.84 9.27 -16.39
C GLY A 225 -14.81 8.45 -17.68
N ASP A 226 -15.59 8.88 -18.67
CA ASP A 226 -15.86 8.18 -19.94
C ASP A 226 -14.59 8.01 -20.78
N ASP A 227 -13.53 8.76 -20.44
CA ASP A 227 -12.31 8.81 -21.23
C ASP A 227 -11.13 8.02 -20.65
N ILE A 228 -11.30 7.35 -19.49
CA ILE A 228 -10.20 6.57 -18.91
C ILE A 228 -10.03 5.26 -19.68
N THR A 229 -8.90 5.16 -20.36
CA THR A 229 -8.43 3.95 -21.04
C THR A 229 -7.57 3.10 -20.09
N MET A 230 -7.30 1.84 -20.47
CA MET A 230 -6.36 1.00 -19.68
C MET A 230 -4.95 1.56 -19.64
N VAL A 231 -4.50 2.27 -20.69
CA VAL A 231 -3.20 2.95 -20.72
C VAL A 231 -3.16 4.06 -19.67
N THR A 232 -4.17 4.91 -19.67
CA THR A 232 -4.30 6.00 -18.67
C THR A 232 -4.43 5.44 -17.24
N TRP A 233 -5.19 4.34 -17.07
CA TRP A 233 -5.30 3.65 -15.79
C TRP A 233 -3.92 3.14 -15.29
N GLU A 234 -3.15 2.49 -16.18
CA GLU A 234 -1.82 1.97 -15.80
C GLU A 234 -0.88 3.09 -15.38
N GLU A 235 -0.86 4.21 -16.12
CA GLU A 235 -0.05 5.38 -15.77
C GLU A 235 -0.46 5.97 -14.41
N GLN A 236 -1.74 6.21 -14.18
CA GLN A 236 -2.26 6.75 -12.93
C GLN A 236 -2.00 5.82 -11.75
N MET A 237 -2.23 4.51 -11.92
CA MET A 237 -2.00 3.51 -10.86
C MET A 237 -0.50 3.33 -10.60
N PHE A 238 0.35 3.47 -11.62
CA PHE A 238 1.79 3.49 -11.40
C PHE A 238 2.19 4.67 -10.53
N LEU A 239 1.76 5.89 -10.85
CA LEU A 239 2.07 7.08 -10.05
C LEU A 239 1.62 6.92 -8.60
N SER A 240 0.36 6.56 -8.38
CA SER A 240 -0.24 6.54 -7.04
C SER A 240 0.11 5.32 -6.19
N HIS A 241 0.50 4.19 -6.79
CA HIS A 241 0.71 2.92 -6.09
C HIS A 241 2.06 2.27 -6.38
N GLY A 242 2.62 2.45 -7.58
CA GLY A 242 3.80 1.73 -8.06
C GLY A 242 5.12 2.47 -7.93
N ALA A 243 5.12 3.79 -8.14
CA ALA A 243 6.33 4.59 -8.27
C ALA A 243 7.26 4.50 -7.05
N LEU A 244 6.71 4.56 -5.85
CA LEU A 244 7.50 4.46 -4.63
C LEU A 244 8.25 3.12 -4.54
N LEU A 245 7.56 1.99 -4.74
CA LEU A 245 8.20 0.68 -4.64
C LEU A 245 9.23 0.48 -5.75
N ALA A 246 8.91 0.84 -7.00
CA ALA A 246 9.80 0.71 -8.13
C ALA A 246 11.11 1.49 -7.93
N LYS A 247 10.99 2.76 -7.56
CA LYS A 247 12.15 3.63 -7.32
C LYS A 247 12.91 3.27 -6.05
N SER A 248 12.26 2.73 -5.01
CA SER A 248 12.92 2.22 -3.81
C SER A 248 13.73 0.96 -4.11
N CYS A 249 13.23 0.02 -4.90
CA CYS A 249 13.99 -1.13 -5.36
C CYS A 249 15.21 -0.71 -6.19
N GLN A 250 15.06 0.26 -7.09
CA GLN A 250 16.17 0.84 -7.84
C GLN A 250 17.21 1.51 -6.95
N ALA A 251 16.76 2.32 -5.99
CA ALA A 251 17.63 3.03 -5.05
C ALA A 251 18.39 2.05 -4.14
N ALA A 252 17.80 0.92 -3.76
CA ALA A 252 18.49 -0.12 -3.01
C ALA A 252 19.67 -0.71 -3.78
N MET A 253 19.54 -0.87 -5.11
CA MET A 253 20.64 -1.32 -5.98
C MET A 253 21.70 -0.22 -6.16
N GLU A 254 21.28 1.04 -6.28
CA GLU A 254 22.20 2.18 -6.33
C GLU A 254 23.05 2.29 -5.05
N LEU A 255 22.45 2.12 -3.88
CA LEU A 255 23.14 2.16 -2.58
C LEU A 255 24.19 1.05 -2.46
N ALA A 256 23.94 -0.12 -3.02
CA ALA A 256 24.90 -1.24 -3.05
C ALA A 256 25.85 -1.18 -4.27
N LYS A 257 25.83 -0.11 -5.07
CA LYS A 257 26.68 0.11 -6.25
C LYS A 257 26.56 -0.97 -7.32
N HIS A 258 25.35 -1.52 -7.49
CA HIS A 258 25.05 -2.37 -8.63
C HIS A 258 25.02 -1.56 -9.93
N ASP A 259 25.23 -2.23 -11.06
CA ASP A 259 25.20 -1.64 -12.38
C ASP A 259 23.78 -1.14 -12.78
N LYS A 260 23.70 -0.46 -13.91
CA LYS A 260 22.45 0.09 -14.42
C LYS A 260 21.45 -0.98 -14.85
N GLU A 261 21.91 -2.15 -15.25
CA GLU A 261 21.08 -3.26 -15.64
C GLU A 261 20.34 -3.82 -14.43
N ALA A 262 21.07 -4.18 -13.36
CA ALA A 262 20.47 -4.64 -12.10
C ALA A 262 19.52 -3.60 -11.49
N GLN A 263 19.89 -2.30 -11.54
CA GLN A 263 19.01 -1.20 -11.11
C GLN A 263 17.70 -1.18 -11.92
N GLY A 264 17.79 -1.33 -13.25
CA GLY A 264 16.64 -1.36 -14.14
C GLY A 264 15.73 -2.58 -13.91
N LEU A 265 16.32 -3.73 -13.64
CA LEU A 265 15.58 -4.96 -13.31
C LEU A 265 14.84 -4.85 -11.97
N ALA A 266 15.50 -4.31 -10.95
CA ALA A 266 14.87 -4.06 -9.65
C ALA A 266 13.70 -3.05 -9.76
N TYR A 267 13.86 -2.01 -10.56
CA TYR A 267 12.78 -1.06 -10.87
C TYR A 267 11.59 -1.76 -11.55
N LYS A 268 11.85 -2.57 -12.59
CA LYS A 268 10.81 -3.32 -13.31
C LYS A 268 10.05 -4.25 -12.37
N TYR A 269 10.76 -4.97 -11.51
CA TYR A 269 10.13 -5.82 -10.50
C TYR A 269 9.15 -5.03 -9.63
N GLY A 270 9.59 -3.93 -9.03
CA GLY A 270 8.75 -3.09 -8.17
C GLY A 270 7.53 -2.51 -8.91
N ARG A 271 7.71 -2.06 -10.16
CA ARG A 271 6.63 -1.57 -11.02
C ARG A 271 5.57 -2.64 -11.27
N HIS A 272 5.98 -3.79 -11.78
CA HIS A 272 5.06 -4.85 -12.17
C HIS A 272 4.38 -5.50 -10.96
N LEU A 273 5.11 -5.72 -9.86
CA LEU A 273 4.53 -6.22 -8.62
C LEU A 273 3.41 -5.30 -8.10
N SER A 274 3.65 -3.99 -8.10
CA SER A 274 2.67 -3.02 -7.60
C SER A 274 1.42 -2.95 -8.47
N LEU A 275 1.56 -2.96 -9.79
CA LEU A 275 0.43 -2.95 -10.72
C LEU A 275 -0.38 -4.25 -10.64
N GLY A 276 0.29 -5.40 -10.59
CA GLY A 276 -0.38 -6.68 -10.38
C GLY A 276 -1.15 -6.74 -9.05
N HIS A 277 -0.54 -6.26 -7.96
CA HIS A 277 -1.22 -6.17 -6.66
C HIS A 277 -2.44 -5.25 -6.69
N LYS A 278 -2.36 -4.12 -7.40
CA LYS A 278 -3.50 -3.20 -7.57
C LYS A 278 -4.63 -3.86 -8.36
N LEU A 279 -4.32 -4.54 -9.47
CA LEU A 279 -5.29 -5.31 -10.25
C LEU A 279 -5.97 -6.38 -9.41
N ASN A 280 -5.21 -7.16 -8.64
CA ASN A 280 -5.77 -8.15 -7.72
C ASN A 280 -6.74 -7.50 -6.71
N SER A 281 -6.34 -6.37 -6.12
CA SER A 281 -7.20 -5.62 -5.19
C SER A 281 -8.51 -5.17 -5.83
N GLU A 282 -8.49 -4.71 -7.08
CA GLU A 282 -9.68 -4.29 -7.83
C GLU A 282 -10.56 -5.45 -8.30
N LEU A 283 -9.99 -6.65 -8.40
CA LEU A 283 -10.74 -7.88 -8.69
C LEU A 283 -11.52 -8.42 -7.47
N GLN A 284 -11.08 -8.12 -6.24
CA GLN A 284 -11.68 -8.70 -5.04
C GLN A 284 -13.19 -8.52 -4.94
N PRO A 285 -13.79 -7.35 -5.24
CA PRO A 285 -15.24 -7.17 -5.22
C PRO A 285 -16.00 -8.09 -6.20
N PHE A 286 -15.33 -8.53 -7.27
CA PHE A 286 -15.94 -9.37 -8.31
C PHE A 286 -15.76 -10.87 -8.04
N ILE A 287 -14.75 -11.27 -7.30
CA ILE A 287 -14.39 -12.69 -7.06
C ILE A 287 -14.98 -13.20 -5.76
N LYS A 288 -14.86 -12.43 -4.67
CA LYS A 288 -15.38 -12.85 -3.36
C LYS A 288 -16.90 -12.93 -3.38
N SER A 289 -17.43 -14.06 -2.99
CA SER A 289 -18.87 -14.33 -2.90
C SER A 289 -19.45 -14.02 -1.50
N SER A 290 -18.87 -13.07 -0.75
CA SER A 290 -19.41 -12.69 0.56
C SER A 290 -20.77 -12.02 0.37
N SER A 291 -21.82 -12.63 0.94
CA SER A 291 -23.21 -12.24 0.79
C SER A 291 -23.69 -11.22 1.82
N THR A 292 -22.85 -10.77 2.73
CA THR A 292 -23.27 -9.97 3.90
C THR A 292 -22.80 -8.53 3.89
N ASP A 293 -21.74 -8.20 3.15
CA ASP A 293 -21.22 -6.83 3.11
C ASP A 293 -21.69 -6.08 1.86
N PRO A 294 -22.00 -4.78 1.97
CA PRO A 294 -22.38 -3.97 0.83
C PRO A 294 -21.22 -3.94 -0.18
N VAL A 295 -21.49 -4.39 -1.39
CA VAL A 295 -20.52 -4.38 -2.48
C VAL A 295 -20.35 -2.97 -3.00
N THR A 296 -19.14 -2.46 -2.97
CA THR A 296 -18.75 -1.18 -3.60
C THR A 296 -17.46 -1.34 -4.36
N PHE A 297 -17.31 -0.67 -5.49
CA PHE A 297 -16.10 -0.64 -6.30
C PHE A 297 -16.02 0.67 -7.10
N SER A 298 -14.82 1.04 -7.53
CA SER A 298 -14.64 2.22 -8.37
C SER A 298 -15.12 1.97 -9.79
N LEU A 299 -15.86 2.93 -10.37
CA LEU A 299 -16.24 2.88 -11.78
C LEU A 299 -15.05 3.06 -12.75
N ASN A 300 -13.91 3.50 -12.21
CA ASN A 300 -12.64 3.63 -12.90
C ASN A 300 -11.67 2.47 -12.60
N SER A 301 -12.17 1.36 -12.04
CA SER A 301 -11.37 0.16 -11.82
C SER A 301 -11.15 -0.63 -13.11
N ALA A 302 -10.06 -1.37 -13.20
CA ALA A 302 -9.69 -2.13 -14.39
C ALA A 302 -10.81 -3.06 -14.90
N PRO A 303 -11.53 -3.85 -14.05
CA PRO A 303 -12.64 -4.67 -14.52
C PRO A 303 -13.77 -3.87 -15.18
N VAL A 304 -14.04 -2.66 -14.67
CA VAL A 304 -15.08 -1.78 -15.24
C VAL A 304 -14.61 -1.15 -16.56
N ILE A 305 -13.34 -0.74 -16.64
CA ILE A 305 -12.76 -0.17 -17.86
C ILE A 305 -12.76 -1.21 -18.98
N PHE A 306 -12.31 -2.42 -18.73
CA PHE A 306 -12.35 -3.50 -19.72
C PHE A 306 -13.77 -3.84 -20.14
N HIS A 307 -14.70 -3.96 -19.19
CA HIS A 307 -16.12 -4.17 -19.51
C HIS A 307 -16.67 -3.07 -20.43
N ARG A 308 -16.40 -1.80 -20.10
CA ARG A 308 -16.82 -0.64 -20.89
C ARG A 308 -16.23 -0.67 -22.31
N GLN A 309 -14.96 -1.03 -22.44
CA GLN A 309 -14.31 -1.18 -23.76
C GLN A 309 -14.95 -2.29 -24.59
N THR A 310 -15.34 -3.39 -23.97
CA THR A 310 -15.98 -4.53 -24.65
C THR A 310 -17.40 -4.20 -25.10
N VAL A 311 -18.22 -3.62 -24.22
CA VAL A 311 -19.64 -3.39 -24.54
C VAL A 311 -19.92 -2.10 -25.33
N GLY A 312 -18.98 -1.16 -25.31
CA GLY A 312 -19.11 0.17 -25.92
C GLY A 312 -19.87 1.17 -25.04
N GLN A 313 -19.67 2.47 -25.35
CA GLN A 313 -20.18 3.56 -24.51
C GLN A 313 -21.72 3.58 -24.39
N GLU A 314 -22.46 3.38 -25.47
CA GLU A 314 -23.93 3.43 -25.43
C GLU A 314 -24.51 2.34 -24.54
N LYS A 315 -24.05 1.10 -24.69
CA LYS A 315 -24.51 -0.03 -23.87
C LYS A 315 -24.09 0.17 -22.41
N TRP A 316 -22.89 0.68 -22.15
CA TRP A 316 -22.43 1.02 -20.82
C TRP A 316 -23.33 2.07 -20.13
N HIS A 317 -23.65 3.18 -20.81
CA HIS A 317 -24.53 4.20 -20.27
C HIS A 317 -25.93 3.63 -19.94
N HIS A 318 -26.47 2.78 -20.80
CA HIS A 318 -27.74 2.11 -20.56
C HIS A 318 -27.69 1.18 -19.33
N GLN A 319 -26.62 0.36 -19.18
CA GLN A 319 -26.43 -0.51 -18.02
C GLN A 319 -26.30 0.30 -16.73
N LEU A 320 -25.57 1.42 -16.77
CA LEU A 320 -25.41 2.30 -15.63
C LEU A 320 -26.71 2.98 -15.22
N GLN A 321 -27.52 3.41 -16.19
CA GLN A 321 -28.87 3.95 -15.92
C GLN A 321 -29.79 2.91 -15.29
N GLN A 322 -29.75 1.68 -15.78
CA GLN A 322 -30.51 0.56 -15.19
C GLN A 322 -30.05 0.19 -13.76
N ALA A 323 -28.79 0.46 -13.40
CA ALA A 323 -28.27 0.24 -12.07
C ALA A 323 -28.55 1.42 -11.12
N LYS A 324 -29.06 2.57 -11.60
CA LYS A 324 -29.45 3.69 -10.74
C LYS A 324 -30.81 3.41 -10.08
N THR A 325 -30.86 3.57 -8.77
CA THR A 325 -32.10 3.49 -7.97
C THR A 325 -32.82 4.84 -7.89
N ILE A 326 -34.04 4.88 -7.33
CA ILE A 326 -34.90 6.07 -7.18
C ILE A 326 -34.22 7.20 -6.37
N GLY A 327 -33.06 7.17 -5.91
CA GLY A 327 -32.31 8.25 -5.25
C GLY A 327 -31.04 8.64 -6.00
N ARG A 328 -30.89 8.28 -7.28
CA ARG A 328 -29.66 8.43 -8.08
C ARG A 328 -28.44 7.66 -7.53
N GLN A 329 -28.62 6.81 -6.52
CA GLN A 329 -27.56 5.93 -6.04
C GLN A 329 -27.41 4.73 -6.97
N ILE A 330 -26.16 4.25 -7.11
CA ILE A 330 -25.85 3.09 -7.96
C ILE A 330 -26.06 1.82 -7.13
N ASP A 331 -26.83 0.87 -7.67
CA ASP A 331 -26.89 -0.50 -7.18
C ASP A 331 -25.65 -1.28 -7.66
N TYR A 332 -24.62 -1.25 -6.85
CA TYR A 332 -23.35 -1.93 -7.14
C TYR A 332 -23.50 -3.45 -7.23
N THR A 333 -24.49 -4.06 -6.58
CA THR A 333 -24.72 -5.50 -6.65
C THR A 333 -25.21 -5.89 -8.03
N LYS A 334 -26.19 -5.13 -8.57
CA LYS A 334 -26.71 -5.33 -9.93
C LYS A 334 -25.61 -5.07 -10.96
N LEU A 335 -24.89 -3.96 -10.83
CA LEU A 335 -23.82 -3.59 -11.75
C LEU A 335 -22.68 -4.63 -11.75
N ARG A 336 -22.30 -5.15 -10.56
CA ARG A 336 -21.33 -6.24 -10.43
C ARG A 336 -21.76 -7.48 -11.23
N SER A 337 -23.02 -7.87 -11.12
CA SER A 337 -23.54 -9.04 -11.85
C SER A 337 -23.45 -8.85 -13.36
N THR A 338 -23.73 -7.65 -13.85
CA THR A 338 -23.63 -7.30 -15.27
C THR A 338 -22.16 -7.38 -15.75
N ILE A 339 -21.20 -6.79 -15.00
CA ILE A 339 -19.78 -6.81 -15.34
C ILE A 339 -19.20 -8.23 -15.34
N LYS A 340 -19.67 -9.10 -14.41
CA LYS A 340 -19.21 -10.51 -14.34
C LYS A 340 -19.68 -11.38 -15.50
N LEU A 341 -20.74 -11.01 -16.18
CA LEU A 341 -21.24 -11.76 -17.35
C LEU A 341 -20.42 -11.55 -18.62
N GLU A 342 -19.63 -10.50 -18.66
CA GLU A 342 -18.77 -10.11 -19.79
C GLU A 342 -17.29 -10.29 -19.45
N ASP A 343 -16.39 -10.04 -20.40
CA ASP A 343 -14.97 -10.35 -20.30
C ASP A 343 -14.13 -9.40 -19.40
N GLY A 344 -14.75 -8.39 -18.77
CA GLY A 344 -14.01 -7.39 -17.99
C GLY A 344 -13.19 -7.97 -16.83
N VAL A 345 -13.73 -8.96 -16.12
CA VAL A 345 -13.05 -9.65 -15.02
C VAL A 345 -11.93 -10.53 -15.55
N THR A 346 -12.19 -11.31 -16.61
CA THR A 346 -11.21 -12.22 -17.23
C THR A 346 -10.03 -11.42 -17.79
N SER A 347 -10.30 -10.36 -18.55
CA SER A 347 -9.25 -9.49 -19.11
C SER A 347 -8.37 -8.85 -18.01
N THR A 348 -8.99 -8.51 -16.87
CA THR A 348 -8.24 -7.98 -15.72
C THR A 348 -7.37 -9.06 -15.07
N MET A 349 -7.86 -10.31 -14.99
CA MET A 349 -7.05 -11.44 -14.51
C MET A 349 -5.85 -11.69 -15.43
N ASP A 350 -6.05 -11.67 -16.75
CA ASP A 350 -4.98 -11.85 -17.73
C ASP A 350 -3.92 -10.76 -17.62
N LEU A 351 -4.34 -9.50 -17.44
CA LEU A 351 -3.40 -8.40 -17.21
C LEU A 351 -2.64 -8.56 -15.88
N CYS A 352 -3.29 -9.06 -14.83
CA CYS A 352 -2.65 -9.38 -13.57
C CYS A 352 -1.59 -10.48 -13.73
N HIS A 353 -1.89 -11.53 -14.49
CA HIS A 353 -0.94 -12.59 -14.84
C HIS A 353 0.24 -12.05 -15.65
N TYR A 354 -0.02 -11.15 -16.61
CA TYR A 354 1.04 -10.47 -17.37
C TYR A 354 2.01 -9.73 -16.45
N HIS A 355 1.51 -8.91 -15.53
CA HIS A 355 2.37 -8.19 -14.60
C HIS A 355 3.13 -9.10 -13.63
N SER A 356 2.50 -10.17 -13.14
CA SER A 356 3.18 -11.18 -12.33
C SER A 356 4.34 -11.83 -13.10
N SER A 357 4.10 -12.23 -14.35
CA SER A 357 5.12 -12.84 -15.21
C SER A 357 6.28 -11.88 -15.47
N LYS A 358 6.00 -10.60 -15.72
CA LYS A 358 7.04 -9.57 -15.93
C LYS A 358 7.85 -9.29 -14.66
N ALA A 359 7.23 -9.34 -13.48
CA ALA A 359 7.95 -9.26 -12.22
C ALA A 359 8.90 -10.47 -12.05
N LEU A 360 8.42 -11.69 -12.32
CA LEU A 360 9.24 -12.91 -12.27
C LEU A 360 10.43 -12.84 -13.25
N GLU A 361 10.20 -12.46 -14.50
CA GLU A 361 11.25 -12.28 -15.49
C GLU A 361 12.36 -11.32 -15.00
N SER A 362 11.97 -10.23 -14.34
CA SER A 362 12.89 -9.19 -13.88
C SER A 362 13.88 -9.65 -12.82
N ILE A 363 13.61 -10.73 -12.09
CA ILE A 363 14.50 -11.24 -11.03
C ILE A 363 15.24 -12.52 -11.41
N GLN A 364 15.02 -13.06 -12.60
CA GLN A 364 15.67 -14.31 -13.03
C GLN A 364 17.19 -14.21 -13.15
N SER A 365 17.70 -13.03 -13.45
CA SER A 365 19.15 -12.77 -13.55
C SER A 365 19.85 -12.60 -12.19
N PHE A 366 19.09 -12.38 -11.10
CA PHE A 366 19.67 -12.30 -9.77
C PHE A 366 20.15 -13.69 -9.28
N PRO A 367 21.15 -13.75 -8.38
CA PRO A 367 21.64 -15.02 -7.85
C PRO A 367 20.55 -15.87 -7.22
N SER A 368 20.60 -17.19 -7.42
CA SER A 368 19.67 -18.12 -6.77
C SER A 368 19.85 -18.06 -5.25
N SER A 369 18.80 -17.70 -4.53
CA SER A 369 18.81 -17.52 -3.09
C SER A 369 17.41 -17.67 -2.51
N GLU A 370 17.31 -17.88 -1.19
CA GLU A 370 16.02 -17.88 -0.50
C GLU A 370 15.28 -16.55 -0.66
N ALA A 371 16.02 -15.42 -0.67
CA ALA A 371 15.44 -14.09 -0.87
C ALA A 371 14.85 -13.91 -2.29
N ARG A 372 15.54 -14.42 -3.33
CA ARG A 372 14.99 -14.46 -4.68
C ARG A 372 13.73 -15.33 -4.73
N SER A 373 13.76 -16.53 -4.15
CA SER A 373 12.58 -17.40 -4.10
C SER A 373 11.41 -16.77 -3.35
N ALA A 374 11.67 -15.97 -2.31
CA ALA A 374 10.63 -15.21 -1.62
C ALA A 374 10.01 -14.14 -2.53
N LEU A 375 10.82 -13.41 -3.30
CA LEU A 375 10.32 -12.44 -4.29
C LEU A 375 9.48 -13.13 -5.39
N GLU A 376 9.91 -14.30 -5.87
CA GLU A 376 9.15 -15.12 -6.82
C GLU A 376 7.80 -15.55 -6.23
N ASN A 377 7.77 -15.99 -4.98
CA ASN A 377 6.55 -16.38 -4.26
C ASN A 377 5.59 -15.18 -4.08
N ILE A 378 6.11 -14.00 -3.75
CA ILE A 378 5.31 -12.77 -3.61
C ILE A 378 4.70 -12.40 -4.96
N ALA A 379 5.48 -12.38 -6.05
CA ALA A 379 4.98 -12.07 -7.39
C ALA A 379 3.92 -13.09 -7.86
N SER A 380 4.13 -14.38 -7.59
CA SER A 380 3.17 -15.45 -7.92
C SER A 380 1.90 -15.38 -7.06
N ALA A 381 2.00 -14.92 -5.81
CA ALA A 381 0.85 -14.82 -4.91
C ALA A 381 -0.15 -13.73 -5.35
N VAL A 382 0.31 -12.74 -6.11
CA VAL A 382 -0.54 -11.67 -6.66
C VAL A 382 -1.62 -12.21 -7.61
N THR A 383 -1.39 -13.35 -8.27
CA THR A 383 -2.35 -13.97 -9.21
C THR A 383 -3.22 -15.04 -8.56
N LYS A 384 -3.12 -15.24 -7.26
CA LYS A 384 -3.99 -16.17 -6.52
C LYS A 384 -5.24 -15.42 -6.05
N PHE A 385 -6.29 -15.56 -6.80
CA PHE A 385 -7.58 -14.91 -6.63
C PHE A 385 -8.48 -15.63 -5.62
#